data_4f9194bc1566cb1e22fb56be6f1138cd
#
_entry.id   4f9194bc1566cb1e22fb56be6f1138cd
#
_cell.length_a   1.000
_cell.length_b   1.000
_cell.length_c   1.000
_cell.angle_alpha   90.00
_cell.angle_beta   90.00
_cell.angle_gamma   90.00
#
_symmetry.space_group_name_H-M   'P 1'
#
loop_
_entity.id
_entity.type
_entity.pdbx_description
1 polymer ?
#
loop_
_entity_poly.entity_id
_entity_poly.type
_entity_poly.pdbx_seq_one_letter_code
_entity_poly.pdbx_strand_id
1 'polypeptide(L)'
;MKIPVVSLLNEKVDEIDLPKVFETPLKPEVIRRAVIAQQSHDFQPQGRDPMAGKRNTALSRGTGHAQARLPRLKQSGKADFAVQAVGGHLSTPPKSEKVTIKRINKKERHLAIRSGIAATANKEIVTARGHNIEGVTQLPIVLDDALEEVQKTKEIKDIFTKIGIWADVERADRRNVRPGRGNMRGRGRKIGKGPLIVINEDKGVSKAARNIPGVDVTVLRNLNAELLAPGANAGRLVVWAKSAFTALDETWED
;
A
#
# COMPACT_ATOMS: atom_id res chain seq x y z
N MET A 1 -21.66 20.19 -8.62
CA MET A 1 -20.65 21.14 -8.05
C MET A 1 -19.53 21.29 -9.07
N LYS A 2 -19.14 22.54 -9.42
CA LYS A 2 -18.07 22.76 -10.40
C LYS A 2 -16.72 22.89 -9.72
N ILE A 3 -15.69 22.31 -10.31
CA ILE A 3 -14.32 22.30 -9.83
C ILE A 3 -13.43 22.98 -10.87
N PRO A 4 -12.56 23.93 -10.47
CA PRO A 4 -11.63 24.55 -11.39
C PRO A 4 -10.55 23.58 -11.83
N VAL A 5 -10.25 23.60 -13.12
CA VAL A 5 -9.05 22.98 -13.70
C VAL A 5 -7.94 24.03 -13.66
N VAL A 6 -6.81 23.64 -13.12
CA VAL A 6 -5.67 24.52 -12.91
C VAL A 6 -4.57 24.19 -13.91
N SER A 7 -3.96 25.21 -14.51
CA SER A 7 -2.77 25.06 -15.36
C SER A 7 -1.55 24.64 -14.51
N LEU A 8 -0.47 24.25 -15.18
CA LEU A 8 0.83 23.99 -14.53
C LEU A 8 1.43 25.25 -13.87
N LEU A 9 0.90 26.43 -14.17
CA LEU A 9 1.30 27.71 -13.57
C LEU A 9 0.43 28.15 -12.39
N ASN A 10 -0.55 27.32 -11.97
CA ASN A 10 -1.53 27.62 -10.94
C ASN A 10 -2.58 28.67 -11.35
N GLU A 11 -2.86 28.77 -12.64
CA GLU A 11 -3.93 29.63 -13.18
C GLU A 11 -5.16 28.79 -13.49
N LYS A 12 -6.34 29.33 -13.25
CA LYS A 12 -7.60 28.66 -13.59
C LYS A 12 -7.83 28.71 -15.10
N VAL A 13 -7.93 27.56 -15.74
CA VAL A 13 -8.13 27.41 -17.19
C VAL A 13 -9.58 27.10 -17.53
N ASP A 14 -10.21 26.19 -16.77
CA ASP A 14 -11.51 25.65 -17.11
C ASP A 14 -12.27 25.26 -15.83
N GLU A 15 -13.55 24.87 -15.98
CA GLU A 15 -14.36 24.29 -14.90
C GLU A 15 -15.00 23.00 -15.35
N ILE A 16 -14.89 21.95 -14.51
CA ILE A 16 -15.48 20.63 -14.77
C ILE A 16 -16.48 20.31 -13.67
N ASP A 17 -17.57 19.62 -14.03
CA ASP A 17 -18.52 19.11 -13.04
C ASP A 17 -17.90 17.96 -12.22
N LEU A 18 -18.25 17.92 -10.94
CA LEU A 18 -17.80 16.86 -10.03
C LEU A 18 -18.41 15.51 -10.45
N PRO A 19 -17.60 14.48 -10.77
CA PRO A 19 -18.08 13.15 -11.08
C PRO A 19 -18.90 12.55 -9.93
N LYS A 20 -19.94 11.77 -10.27
CA LYS A 20 -20.85 11.15 -9.30
C LYS A 20 -20.14 10.20 -8.33
N VAL A 21 -19.00 9.64 -8.73
CA VAL A 21 -18.16 8.78 -7.87
C VAL A 21 -17.80 9.45 -6.55
N PHE A 22 -17.63 10.78 -6.51
CA PHE A 22 -17.33 11.53 -5.30
C PHE A 22 -18.50 11.65 -4.30
N GLU A 23 -19.73 11.37 -4.72
CA GLU A 23 -20.91 11.34 -3.85
C GLU A 23 -21.00 10.04 -3.05
N THR A 24 -20.12 9.07 -3.33
CA THR A 24 -20.12 7.76 -2.65
C THR A 24 -19.83 7.92 -1.16
N PRO A 25 -20.63 7.34 -0.26
CA PRO A 25 -20.38 7.43 1.17
C PRO A 25 -19.07 6.76 1.57
N LEU A 26 -18.38 7.33 2.55
CA LEU A 26 -17.15 6.75 3.09
C LEU A 26 -17.45 5.45 3.84
N LYS A 27 -16.85 4.34 3.38
CA LYS A 27 -16.96 3.00 4.00
C LYS A 27 -15.58 2.45 4.37
N PRO A 28 -15.01 2.83 5.51
CA PRO A 28 -13.65 2.48 5.89
C PRO A 28 -13.43 0.97 6.03
N GLU A 29 -14.45 0.23 6.46
CA GLU A 29 -14.37 -1.23 6.59
C GLU A 29 -14.18 -1.94 5.24
N VAL A 30 -14.92 -1.49 4.22
CA VAL A 30 -14.82 -2.06 2.85
C VAL A 30 -13.46 -1.73 2.25
N ILE A 31 -12.98 -0.49 2.41
CA ILE A 31 -11.63 -0.07 2.00
C ILE A 31 -10.57 -0.93 2.69
N ARG A 32 -10.67 -1.12 4.00
CA ARG A 32 -9.72 -1.95 4.76
C ARG A 32 -9.69 -3.39 4.27
N ARG A 33 -10.86 -3.98 4.01
CA ARG A 33 -10.97 -5.34 3.48
C ARG A 33 -10.32 -5.45 2.11
N ALA A 34 -10.56 -4.49 1.21
CA ALA A 34 -9.98 -4.45 -0.12
C ALA A 34 -8.45 -4.31 -0.09
N VAL A 35 -7.91 -3.40 0.74
CA VAL A 35 -6.47 -3.21 0.89
C VAL A 35 -5.80 -4.46 1.45
N ILE A 36 -6.37 -5.10 2.49
CA ILE A 36 -5.82 -6.35 3.05
C ILE A 36 -5.86 -7.48 2.02
N ALA A 37 -6.93 -7.58 1.22
CA ALA A 37 -7.01 -8.56 0.16
C ALA A 37 -5.90 -8.32 -0.88
N GLN A 38 -5.71 -7.08 -1.33
CA GLN A 38 -4.69 -6.72 -2.29
C GLN A 38 -3.28 -7.01 -1.76
N GLN A 39 -2.94 -6.58 -0.55
CA GLN A 39 -1.64 -6.86 0.08
C GLN A 39 -1.35 -8.34 0.28
N SER A 40 -2.38 -9.18 0.39
CA SER A 40 -2.20 -10.62 0.54
C SER A 40 -1.62 -11.28 -0.70
N HIS A 41 -1.72 -10.65 -1.87
CA HIS A 41 -1.12 -11.14 -3.13
C HIS A 41 0.40 -10.94 -3.18
N ASP A 42 0.95 -9.98 -2.40
CA ASP A 42 2.38 -9.70 -2.34
C ASP A 42 3.13 -10.65 -1.40
N PHE A 43 2.42 -11.48 -0.64
CA PHE A 43 3.04 -12.42 0.29
C PHE A 43 3.65 -13.60 -0.44
N GLN A 44 4.97 -13.73 -0.33
CA GLN A 44 5.68 -14.91 -0.83
C GLN A 44 5.36 -16.13 0.04
N PRO A 45 4.98 -17.27 -0.57
CA PRO A 45 4.80 -18.53 0.16
C PRO A 45 6.06 -18.89 0.93
N GLN A 46 5.90 -19.25 2.19
CA GLN A 46 6.99 -19.66 3.08
C GLN A 46 6.71 -21.04 3.62
N GLY A 47 7.70 -21.90 3.54
CA GLY A 47 7.64 -23.24 4.07
C GLY A 47 8.91 -23.62 4.83
N ARG A 48 8.84 -24.74 5.49
CA ARG A 48 9.97 -25.42 6.13
C ARG A 48 10.08 -26.82 5.55
N ASP A 49 11.27 -27.39 5.56
CA ASP A 49 11.47 -28.81 5.25
C ASP A 49 10.59 -29.66 6.19
N PRO A 50 9.67 -30.51 5.63
CA PRO A 50 8.76 -31.33 6.43
C PRO A 50 9.48 -32.32 7.36
N MET A 51 10.70 -32.69 7.00
CA MET A 51 11.53 -33.64 7.76
C MET A 51 12.51 -32.97 8.72
N ALA A 52 12.50 -31.61 8.82
CA ALA A 52 13.38 -30.91 9.73
C ALA A 52 13.11 -31.28 11.19
N GLY A 53 14.16 -31.74 11.89
CA GLY A 53 14.07 -32.26 13.26
C GLY A 53 13.53 -33.68 13.38
N LYS A 54 13.30 -34.38 12.25
CA LYS A 54 12.84 -35.77 12.20
C LYS A 54 13.92 -36.73 11.69
N ARG A 55 14.97 -36.23 11.04
CA ARG A 55 16.08 -37.03 10.48
C ARG A 55 17.11 -37.33 11.57
N ASN A 56 16.71 -38.14 12.56
CA ASN A 56 17.62 -38.60 13.62
C ASN A 56 17.31 -40.02 14.06
N THR A 57 18.19 -40.60 14.86
CA THR A 57 18.09 -41.95 15.38
C THR A 57 17.59 -42.01 16.83
N ALA A 58 16.92 -40.97 17.30
CA ALA A 58 16.42 -40.87 18.67
C ALA A 58 15.29 -41.85 18.91
N LEU A 59 15.42 -42.68 19.93
CA LEU A 59 14.44 -43.67 20.37
C LEU A 59 14.07 -43.43 21.82
N SER A 60 12.80 -43.62 22.17
CA SER A 60 12.36 -43.64 23.55
C SER A 60 12.82 -44.93 24.24
N ARG A 61 13.38 -44.79 25.44
CA ARG A 61 13.77 -45.97 26.28
C ARG A 61 12.59 -46.56 27.06
N GLY A 62 11.43 -45.90 27.02
CA GLY A 62 10.26 -46.34 27.77
C GLY A 62 10.29 -46.00 29.26
N THR A 63 9.64 -46.82 30.08
CA THR A 63 9.57 -46.70 31.52
C THR A 63 10.70 -47.39 32.25
N GLY A 64 10.95 -47.10 33.52
CA GLY A 64 11.89 -47.80 34.36
C GLY A 64 13.35 -47.35 34.28
N HIS A 65 13.64 -46.26 33.60
CA HIS A 65 15.01 -45.74 33.42
C HIS A 65 15.32 -44.46 34.21
N ALA A 66 14.50 -44.07 35.18
CA ALA A 66 14.65 -42.82 35.95
C ALA A 66 14.88 -41.55 35.10
N GLN A 67 14.41 -41.54 33.86
CA GLN A 67 14.52 -40.44 32.91
C GLN A 67 13.18 -40.11 32.27
N ALA A 68 13.01 -38.85 31.84
CA ALA A 68 11.83 -38.48 31.07
C ALA A 68 11.72 -39.34 29.79
N ARG A 69 10.48 -39.75 29.48
CA ARG A 69 10.14 -40.64 28.35
C ARG A 69 10.22 -39.91 26.97
N LEU A 70 11.26 -39.16 26.78
CA LEU A 70 11.52 -38.45 25.51
C LEU A 70 12.44 -39.34 24.65
N PRO A 71 12.28 -39.31 23.32
CA PRO A 71 13.25 -39.92 22.41
C PRO A 71 14.63 -39.32 22.65
N ARG A 72 15.66 -40.19 22.74
CA ARG A 72 17.04 -39.79 23.02
C ARG A 72 17.98 -40.44 22.04
N LEU A 73 19.02 -39.72 21.65
CA LEU A 73 20.13 -40.23 20.86
C LEU A 73 20.93 -41.27 21.70
N LYS A 74 21.30 -42.41 21.11
CA LYS A 74 22.02 -43.46 21.82
C LYS A 74 23.37 -43.02 22.35
N GLN A 75 24.12 -42.24 21.57
CA GLN A 75 25.50 -41.82 21.88
C GLN A 75 25.54 -40.72 22.95
N SER A 76 24.78 -39.65 22.75
CA SER A 76 24.85 -38.45 23.62
C SER A 76 23.83 -38.44 24.75
N GLY A 77 22.82 -39.32 24.72
CA GLY A 77 21.71 -39.29 25.68
C GLY A 77 20.84 -38.05 25.58
N LYS A 78 21.14 -37.15 24.66
CA LYS A 78 20.40 -35.87 24.46
C LYS A 78 19.00 -36.19 23.92
N ALA A 79 17.98 -35.51 24.46
CA ALA A 79 16.64 -35.60 23.93
C ALA A 79 16.56 -34.93 22.55
N ASP A 80 15.92 -35.63 21.61
CA ASP A 80 15.70 -35.19 20.24
C ASP A 80 14.34 -35.69 19.74
N PHE A 81 13.95 -35.40 18.51
CA PHE A 81 12.66 -35.80 17.93
C PHE A 81 11.42 -35.41 18.75
N ALA A 82 11.52 -34.49 19.70
CA ALA A 82 10.42 -33.98 20.51
C ALA A 82 10.24 -32.48 20.25
N VAL A 83 9.00 -32.00 20.33
CA VAL A 83 8.68 -30.57 20.07
C VAL A 83 9.40 -29.64 21.04
N GLN A 84 9.51 -30.03 22.30
CA GLN A 84 10.16 -29.28 23.37
C GLN A 84 11.69 -29.40 23.39
N ALA A 85 12.27 -30.29 22.61
CA ALA A 85 13.72 -30.42 22.53
C ALA A 85 14.34 -29.33 21.67
N VAL A 86 15.56 -28.89 22.03
CA VAL A 86 16.32 -27.94 21.22
C VAL A 86 16.74 -28.62 19.93
N GLY A 87 16.35 -28.06 18.77
CA GLY A 87 16.55 -28.64 17.46
C GLY A 87 15.55 -29.72 17.08
N GLY A 88 14.55 -30.01 17.93
CA GLY A 88 13.48 -30.94 17.65
C GLY A 88 12.52 -30.49 16.55
N HIS A 89 11.58 -31.34 16.20
CA HIS A 89 10.60 -31.03 15.17
C HIS A 89 9.54 -30.03 15.66
N LEU A 90 8.95 -29.27 14.75
CA LEU A 90 7.73 -28.49 15.02
C LEU A 90 6.51 -29.39 14.80
N SER A 91 5.51 -29.31 15.71
CA SER A 91 4.24 -30.04 15.54
C SER A 91 3.45 -29.49 14.34
N THR A 92 3.47 -28.18 14.14
CA THR A 92 2.74 -27.50 13.07
C THR A 92 3.70 -26.58 12.28
N PRO A 93 4.55 -27.18 11.40
CA PRO A 93 5.49 -26.38 10.61
C PRO A 93 4.76 -25.55 9.56
N PRO A 94 5.32 -24.38 9.17
CA PRO A 94 4.80 -23.61 8.06
C PRO A 94 4.95 -24.42 6.76
N LYS A 95 3.89 -24.42 5.94
CA LYS A 95 3.86 -25.09 4.63
C LYS A 95 3.75 -24.06 3.52
N SER A 96 4.49 -24.24 2.43
CA SER A 96 4.40 -23.38 1.23
C SER A 96 3.06 -23.47 0.51
N GLU A 97 2.35 -24.59 0.71
CA GLU A 97 1.01 -24.85 0.14
C GLU A 97 -0.10 -24.03 0.81
N LYS A 98 0.19 -23.34 1.91
CA LYS A 98 -0.79 -22.52 2.61
C LYS A 98 -1.33 -21.43 1.71
N VAL A 99 -2.64 -21.39 1.50
CA VAL A 99 -3.33 -20.34 0.76
C VAL A 99 -3.28 -19.06 1.58
N THR A 100 -2.48 -18.08 1.14
CA THR A 100 -2.34 -16.76 1.78
C THR A 100 -3.23 -15.70 1.15
N ILE A 101 -3.61 -15.90 -0.12
CA ILE A 101 -4.38 -14.98 -0.93
C ILE A 101 -5.81 -14.86 -0.40
N LYS A 102 -6.22 -13.65 -0.08
CA LYS A 102 -7.59 -13.30 0.31
C LYS A 102 -8.34 -12.81 -0.92
N ARG A 103 -9.50 -13.38 -1.16
CA ARG A 103 -10.38 -12.98 -2.26
C ARG A 103 -11.41 -11.97 -1.77
N ILE A 104 -11.80 -11.06 -2.65
CA ILE A 104 -12.86 -10.07 -2.44
C ILE A 104 -13.77 -10.06 -3.67
N ASN A 105 -15.06 -9.82 -3.46
CA ASN A 105 -16.03 -9.73 -4.56
C ASN A 105 -15.76 -8.49 -5.42
N LYS A 106 -16.02 -8.57 -6.72
CA LYS A 106 -15.82 -7.46 -7.67
C LYS A 106 -16.58 -6.20 -7.23
N LYS A 107 -17.86 -6.31 -6.88
CA LYS A 107 -18.68 -5.19 -6.41
C LYS A 107 -18.15 -4.54 -5.14
N GLU A 108 -17.68 -5.35 -4.18
CA GLU A 108 -17.02 -4.81 -2.96
C GLU A 108 -15.73 -4.06 -3.30
N ARG A 109 -14.93 -4.59 -4.24
CA ARG A 109 -13.69 -3.93 -4.67
C ARG A 109 -13.97 -2.59 -5.36
N HIS A 110 -14.96 -2.53 -6.27
CA HIS A 110 -15.37 -1.29 -6.93
C HIS A 110 -15.89 -0.28 -5.90
N LEU A 111 -16.75 -0.72 -4.97
CA LEU A 111 -17.25 0.13 -3.89
C LEU A 111 -16.12 0.68 -3.01
N ALA A 112 -15.09 -0.14 -2.70
CA ALA A 112 -13.91 0.30 -1.95
C ALA A 112 -13.14 1.41 -2.68
N ILE A 113 -12.95 1.27 -4.00
CA ILE A 113 -12.25 2.26 -4.82
C ILE A 113 -13.06 3.54 -4.90
N ARG A 114 -14.36 3.47 -5.19
CA ARG A 114 -15.26 4.64 -5.21
C ARG A 114 -15.25 5.38 -3.88
N SER A 115 -15.42 4.65 -2.78
CA SER A 115 -15.36 5.23 -1.43
C SER A 115 -13.97 5.83 -1.11
N GLY A 116 -12.90 5.24 -1.64
CA GLY A 116 -11.54 5.77 -1.55
C GLY A 116 -11.37 7.06 -2.33
N ILE A 117 -11.93 7.16 -3.56
CA ILE A 117 -11.92 8.37 -4.38
C ILE A 117 -12.70 9.49 -3.68
N ALA A 118 -13.92 9.21 -3.21
CA ALA A 118 -14.73 10.18 -2.48
C ALA A 118 -14.00 10.77 -1.25
N ALA A 119 -13.25 9.94 -0.54
CA ALA A 119 -12.46 10.38 0.62
C ALA A 119 -11.36 11.39 0.25
N THR A 120 -10.86 11.40 -0.99
CA THR A 120 -9.80 12.31 -1.44
C THR A 120 -10.28 13.76 -1.61
N ALA A 121 -11.57 13.97 -1.78
CA ALA A 121 -12.17 15.30 -1.89
C ALA A 121 -12.46 15.94 -0.53
N ASN A 122 -12.52 15.15 0.54
CA ASN A 122 -12.84 15.69 1.87
C ASN A 122 -11.57 16.18 2.59
N LYS A 123 -11.50 17.49 2.80
CA LYS A 123 -10.38 18.16 3.46
C LYS A 123 -10.09 17.63 4.86
N GLU A 124 -11.13 17.34 5.65
CA GLU A 124 -10.97 16.83 7.01
C GLU A 124 -10.33 15.44 7.03
N ILE A 125 -10.74 14.56 6.12
CA ILE A 125 -10.20 13.19 6.03
C ILE A 125 -8.74 13.23 5.58
N VAL A 126 -8.41 14.06 4.58
CA VAL A 126 -7.05 14.22 4.07
C VAL A 126 -6.11 14.78 5.15
N THR A 127 -6.58 15.78 5.92
CA THR A 127 -5.83 16.33 7.05
C THR A 127 -5.69 15.33 8.20
N ALA A 128 -6.76 14.62 8.55
CA ALA A 128 -6.73 13.60 9.61
C ALA A 128 -5.77 12.45 9.28
N ARG A 129 -5.58 12.15 7.99
CA ARG A 129 -4.57 11.21 7.54
C ARG A 129 -3.15 11.73 7.76
N GLY A 130 -2.93 13.02 7.88
CA GLY A 130 -1.64 13.67 8.12
C GLY A 130 -0.98 14.24 6.87
N HIS A 131 -1.73 14.51 5.81
CA HIS A 131 -1.22 15.29 4.67
C HIS A 131 -1.17 16.78 5.03
N ASN A 132 -0.12 17.47 4.56
CA ASN A 132 -0.05 18.91 4.66
C ASN A 132 -0.72 19.55 3.44
N ILE A 133 -1.85 20.22 3.68
CA ILE A 133 -2.67 20.85 2.64
C ILE A 133 -2.83 22.36 2.86
N GLU A 134 -1.98 22.98 3.70
CA GLU A 134 -2.08 24.41 4.01
C GLU A 134 -1.93 25.31 2.78
N GLY A 135 -1.11 24.87 1.81
CA GLY A 135 -0.92 25.59 0.53
C GLY A 135 -1.95 25.26 -0.55
N VAL A 136 -2.85 24.31 -0.31
CA VAL A 136 -3.82 23.85 -1.32
C VAL A 136 -5.14 24.61 -1.15
N THR A 137 -5.59 25.28 -2.20
CA THR A 137 -6.81 26.11 -2.16
C THR A 137 -8.07 25.27 -2.17
N GLN A 138 -8.10 24.18 -2.96
CA GLN A 138 -9.29 23.35 -3.17
C GLN A 138 -8.95 21.88 -3.36
N LEU A 139 -9.85 21.01 -2.90
CA LEU A 139 -9.86 19.57 -3.17
C LEU A 139 -11.17 19.20 -3.87
N PRO A 140 -11.14 18.24 -4.80
CA PRO A 140 -9.97 17.60 -5.41
C PRO A 140 -9.14 18.53 -6.29
N ILE A 141 -7.84 18.25 -6.46
CA ILE A 141 -6.91 19.02 -7.29
C ILE A 141 -6.95 18.44 -8.70
N VAL A 142 -7.38 19.25 -9.67
CA VAL A 142 -7.43 18.86 -11.08
C VAL A 142 -6.49 19.75 -11.89
N LEU A 143 -5.53 19.12 -12.56
CA LEU A 143 -4.57 19.79 -13.43
C LEU A 143 -4.88 19.51 -14.89
N ASP A 144 -4.42 20.41 -15.74
CA ASP A 144 -4.50 20.26 -17.19
C ASP A 144 -3.70 19.04 -17.67
N ASP A 145 -4.09 18.47 -18.82
CA ASP A 145 -3.48 17.28 -19.41
C ASP A 145 -2.01 17.48 -19.82
N ALA A 146 -1.55 18.72 -19.92
CA ALA A 146 -0.13 19.04 -20.06
C ALA A 146 0.76 18.40 -18.96
N LEU A 147 0.19 18.02 -17.81
CA LEU A 147 0.87 17.25 -16.77
C LEU A 147 1.39 15.90 -17.27
N GLU A 148 0.66 15.24 -18.17
CA GLU A 148 1.02 13.90 -18.68
C GLU A 148 2.29 13.91 -19.53
N GLU A 149 2.60 15.06 -20.14
CA GLU A 149 3.74 15.24 -21.07
C GLU A 149 5.05 15.62 -20.35
N VAL A 150 4.99 15.90 -19.05
CA VAL A 150 6.14 16.28 -18.24
C VAL A 150 7.11 15.11 -18.10
N GLN A 151 8.37 15.33 -18.52
CA GLN A 151 9.40 14.28 -18.51
C GLN A 151 10.50 14.50 -17.47
N LYS A 152 10.64 15.73 -16.93
CA LYS A 152 11.70 16.07 -15.99
C LYS A 152 11.20 16.20 -14.56
N THR A 153 11.96 15.65 -13.62
CA THR A 153 11.67 15.74 -12.18
C THR A 153 11.65 17.19 -11.67
N LYS A 154 12.49 18.07 -12.26
CA LYS A 154 12.55 19.49 -11.88
C LYS A 154 11.23 20.20 -12.20
N GLU A 155 10.68 19.93 -13.37
CA GLU A 155 9.40 20.53 -13.80
C GLU A 155 8.26 20.13 -12.86
N ILE A 156 8.19 18.84 -12.44
CA ILE A 156 7.19 18.38 -11.46
C ILE A 156 7.38 19.08 -10.10
N LYS A 157 8.63 19.25 -9.66
CA LYS A 157 8.91 19.97 -8.43
C LYS A 157 8.41 21.42 -8.50
N ASP A 158 8.68 22.11 -9.61
CA ASP A 158 8.24 23.49 -9.83
C ASP A 158 6.70 23.59 -9.84
N ILE A 159 6.01 22.64 -10.50
CA ILE A 159 4.55 22.54 -10.51
C ILE A 159 4.01 22.36 -9.10
N PHE A 160 4.53 21.39 -8.34
CA PHE A 160 4.09 21.10 -6.97
C PHE A 160 4.34 22.27 -6.02
N THR A 161 5.42 23.02 -6.23
CA THR A 161 5.71 24.23 -5.44
C THR A 161 4.70 25.32 -5.73
N LYS A 162 4.34 25.55 -7.00
CA LYS A 162 3.36 26.56 -7.41
C LYS A 162 1.94 26.25 -6.89
N ILE A 163 1.56 24.97 -6.88
CA ILE A 163 0.22 24.52 -6.43
C ILE A 163 0.17 24.41 -4.88
N GLY A 164 1.32 24.46 -4.20
CA GLY A 164 1.39 24.35 -2.74
C GLY A 164 1.42 22.91 -2.20
N ILE A 165 1.64 21.90 -3.05
CA ILE A 165 1.70 20.48 -2.67
C ILE A 165 3.09 20.10 -2.15
N TRP A 166 4.12 20.88 -2.47
CA TRP A 166 5.51 20.53 -2.17
C TRP A 166 5.77 20.31 -0.67
N ALA A 167 5.09 21.03 0.20
CA ALA A 167 5.18 20.85 1.66
C ALA A 167 4.79 19.41 2.11
N ASP A 168 3.85 18.78 1.42
CA ASP A 168 3.49 17.39 1.69
C ASP A 168 4.56 16.40 1.23
N VAL A 169 5.25 16.69 0.13
CA VAL A 169 6.40 15.90 -0.35
C VAL A 169 7.55 15.98 0.67
N GLU A 170 7.86 17.16 1.19
CA GLU A 170 8.87 17.36 2.23
C GLU A 170 8.52 16.61 3.52
N ARG A 171 7.24 16.62 3.91
CA ARG A 171 6.74 15.79 5.02
C ARG A 171 7.01 14.31 4.75
N ALA A 172 6.72 13.83 3.53
CA ALA A 172 6.89 12.43 3.16
C ALA A 172 8.37 12.00 3.11
N ASP A 173 9.29 12.91 2.75
CA ASP A 173 10.73 12.62 2.70
C ASP A 173 11.39 12.50 4.09
N ARG A 174 10.71 12.85 5.17
CA ARG A 174 11.22 12.64 6.54
C ARG A 174 11.44 11.16 6.80
N ARG A 175 12.69 10.72 6.62
CA ARG A 175 13.08 9.30 6.71
C ARG A 175 13.38 8.93 8.15
N ASN A 176 12.54 8.09 8.72
CA ASN A 176 12.76 7.54 10.06
C ASN A 176 13.46 6.17 9.98
N VAL A 177 14.47 5.96 10.83
CA VAL A 177 15.13 4.66 10.96
C VAL A 177 14.16 3.67 11.59
N ARG A 178 14.02 2.50 10.96
CA ARG A 178 13.17 1.42 11.48
C ARG A 178 13.92 0.66 12.56
N PRO A 179 13.39 0.51 13.78
CA PRO A 179 14.01 -0.30 14.83
C PRO A 179 13.80 -1.80 14.56
N GLY A 180 14.64 -2.62 15.22
CA GLY A 180 14.49 -4.06 15.30
C GLY A 180 14.87 -4.82 14.04
N ARG A 181 14.38 -6.06 13.94
CA ARG A 181 14.75 -7.03 12.88
C ARG A 181 14.48 -6.56 11.45
N GLY A 182 13.53 -5.66 11.26
CA GLY A 182 13.23 -5.07 9.95
C GLY A 182 14.41 -4.29 9.39
N ASN A 183 15.16 -3.58 10.23
CA ASN A 183 16.37 -2.85 9.84
C ASN A 183 17.45 -3.82 9.35
N MET A 184 17.72 -4.89 10.12
CA MET A 184 18.70 -5.94 9.74
C MET A 184 18.36 -6.65 8.43
N ARG A 185 17.06 -6.73 8.06
CA ARG A 185 16.59 -7.39 6.84
C ARG A 185 16.52 -6.45 5.63
N GLY A 186 17.30 -5.38 5.59
CA GLY A 186 17.36 -4.43 4.48
C GLY A 186 16.23 -3.42 4.41
N ARG A 187 15.35 -3.36 5.41
CA ARG A 187 14.24 -2.39 5.50
C ARG A 187 14.54 -1.28 6.51
N GLY A 188 15.73 -0.67 6.38
CA GLY A 188 16.26 0.27 7.37
C GLY A 188 15.47 1.56 7.54
N ARG A 189 14.80 2.03 6.52
CA ARG A 189 14.12 3.33 6.53
C ARG A 189 12.62 3.20 6.28
N LYS A 190 11.84 4.07 6.93
CA LYS A 190 10.43 4.30 6.64
C LYS A 190 10.32 5.63 5.90
N ILE A 191 9.65 5.63 4.75
CA ILE A 191 9.33 6.82 3.96
C ILE A 191 7.82 7.03 4.08
N GLY A 192 7.40 8.28 4.27
CA GLY A 192 5.98 8.65 4.30
C GLY A 192 5.33 8.45 2.92
N LYS A 193 4.01 8.28 2.89
CA LYS A 193 3.25 8.36 1.63
C LYS A 193 2.85 9.81 1.40
N GLY A 194 3.22 10.33 0.25
CA GLY A 194 2.91 11.65 -0.25
C GLY A 194 1.76 11.63 -1.27
N PRO A 195 1.65 12.67 -2.11
CA PRO A 195 0.59 12.78 -3.09
C PRO A 195 0.60 11.65 -4.11
N LEU A 196 -0.58 11.31 -4.64
CA LEU A 196 -0.77 10.39 -5.76
C LEU A 196 -1.12 11.20 -7.00
N ILE A 197 -0.47 10.93 -8.12
CA ILE A 197 -0.81 11.49 -9.42
C ILE A 197 -1.62 10.45 -10.19
N VAL A 198 -2.79 10.82 -10.66
CA VAL A 198 -3.65 9.96 -11.49
C VAL A 198 -3.74 10.58 -12.88
N ILE A 199 -3.36 9.80 -13.87
CA ILE A 199 -3.30 10.17 -15.28
C ILE A 199 -4.17 9.24 -16.10
N ASN A 200 -4.55 9.66 -17.30
CA ASN A 200 -5.24 8.78 -18.23
C ASN A 200 -4.23 7.99 -19.08
N GLU A 201 -3.21 8.65 -19.60
CA GLU A 201 -2.14 8.03 -20.40
C GLU A 201 -0.76 8.44 -19.85
N ASP A 202 0.19 7.50 -19.87
CA ASP A 202 1.56 7.80 -19.45
C ASP A 202 2.43 8.22 -20.65
N LYS A 203 2.60 9.53 -20.81
CA LYS A 203 3.48 10.13 -21.83
C LYS A 203 4.89 10.45 -21.31
N GLY A 204 5.21 10.01 -20.07
CA GLY A 204 6.53 10.18 -19.45
C GLY A 204 6.53 10.63 -17.99
N VAL A 205 5.41 11.11 -17.48
CA VAL A 205 5.29 11.63 -16.11
C VAL A 205 5.62 10.57 -15.04
N SER A 206 5.35 9.29 -15.28
CA SER A 206 5.72 8.21 -14.35
C SER A 206 7.23 8.16 -14.10
N LYS A 207 8.04 8.36 -15.13
CA LYS A 207 9.51 8.39 -15.00
C LYS A 207 9.99 9.65 -14.28
N ALA A 208 9.34 10.78 -14.55
CA ALA A 208 9.66 12.06 -13.95
C ALA A 208 9.32 12.12 -12.46
N ALA A 209 8.16 11.58 -12.04
CA ALA A 209 7.67 11.67 -10.67
C ALA A 209 8.16 10.57 -9.73
N ARG A 210 8.45 9.35 -10.21
CA ARG A 210 8.80 8.20 -9.36
C ARG A 210 10.02 8.39 -8.47
N ASN A 211 10.92 9.32 -8.83
CA ASN A 211 12.11 9.64 -8.02
C ASN A 211 11.80 10.59 -6.86
N ILE A 212 10.63 11.22 -6.85
CA ILE A 212 10.22 12.15 -5.80
C ILE A 212 9.72 11.34 -4.59
N PRO A 213 10.24 11.60 -3.37
CA PRO A 213 9.90 10.82 -2.19
C PRO A 213 8.40 10.82 -1.89
N GLY A 214 7.84 9.63 -1.72
CA GLY A 214 6.43 9.44 -1.34
C GLY A 214 5.40 9.66 -2.45
N VAL A 215 5.81 10.17 -3.61
CA VAL A 215 4.93 10.36 -4.78
C VAL A 215 4.78 9.04 -5.52
N ASP A 216 3.54 8.65 -5.77
CA ASP A 216 3.20 7.53 -6.65
C ASP A 216 2.45 8.08 -7.87
N VAL A 217 2.60 7.44 -9.03
CA VAL A 217 1.87 7.77 -10.27
C VAL A 217 1.11 6.55 -10.73
N THR A 218 -0.10 6.71 -11.16
CA THR A 218 -0.93 5.62 -11.67
C THR A 218 -1.80 6.08 -12.83
N VAL A 219 -2.01 5.18 -13.78
CA VAL A 219 -3.02 5.35 -14.81
C VAL A 219 -4.39 5.00 -14.21
N LEU A 220 -5.44 5.70 -14.62
CA LEU A 220 -6.81 5.53 -14.09
C LEU A 220 -7.26 4.07 -14.08
N ARG A 221 -6.98 3.31 -15.12
CA ARG A 221 -7.33 1.88 -15.23
C ARG A 221 -6.66 1.01 -14.17
N ASN A 222 -5.48 1.42 -13.67
CA ASN A 222 -4.71 0.70 -12.65
C ASN A 222 -4.94 1.23 -11.23
N LEU A 223 -5.87 2.19 -11.09
CA LEU A 223 -6.21 2.75 -9.79
C LEU A 223 -6.77 1.66 -8.88
N ASN A 224 -6.25 1.58 -7.67
CA ASN A 224 -6.62 0.55 -6.72
C ASN A 224 -6.81 1.12 -5.29
N ALA A 225 -7.43 0.30 -4.42
CA ALA A 225 -7.74 0.70 -3.06
C ALA A 225 -6.49 0.98 -2.22
N GLU A 226 -5.38 0.29 -2.47
CA GLU A 226 -4.13 0.49 -1.72
C GLU A 226 -3.43 1.80 -2.07
N LEU A 227 -3.48 2.23 -3.33
CA LEU A 227 -2.95 3.52 -3.76
C LEU A 227 -3.73 4.69 -3.16
N LEU A 228 -5.08 4.58 -3.08
CA LEU A 228 -5.94 5.61 -2.50
C LEU A 228 -5.90 5.62 -0.97
N ALA A 229 -5.76 4.45 -0.37
CA ALA A 229 -5.79 4.26 1.08
C ALA A 229 -4.60 3.42 1.56
N PRO A 230 -3.35 3.89 1.44
CA PRO A 230 -2.17 3.15 1.89
C PRO A 230 -2.26 2.86 3.39
N GLY A 231 -2.10 1.56 3.75
CA GLY A 231 -2.29 1.11 5.12
C GLY A 231 -3.75 1.05 5.59
N ALA A 232 -4.70 1.03 4.66
CA ALA A 232 -6.14 0.99 4.87
C ALA A 232 -6.76 2.27 5.46
N ASN A 233 -6.00 3.37 5.49
CA ASN A 233 -6.51 4.69 5.91
C ASN A 233 -6.81 5.51 4.66
N ALA A 234 -8.08 5.86 4.46
CA ALA A 234 -8.54 6.67 3.34
C ALA A 234 -8.06 8.13 3.46
N GLY A 235 -8.21 8.90 2.37
CA GLY A 235 -7.89 10.33 2.35
C GLY A 235 -6.47 10.66 1.93
N ARG A 236 -5.89 9.88 1.00
CA ARG A 236 -4.63 10.27 0.36
C ARG A 236 -4.83 11.54 -0.48
N LEU A 237 -3.86 12.44 -0.44
CA LEU A 237 -3.84 13.60 -1.33
C LEU A 237 -3.65 13.13 -2.77
N VAL A 238 -4.57 13.51 -3.66
CA VAL A 238 -4.54 13.09 -5.06
C VAL A 238 -4.56 14.29 -5.99
N VAL A 239 -3.74 14.22 -7.02
CA VAL A 239 -3.67 15.15 -8.14
C VAL A 239 -4.18 14.43 -9.38
N TRP A 240 -5.22 14.95 -10.00
CA TRP A 240 -5.87 14.38 -11.14
C TRP A 240 -5.48 15.12 -12.42
N ALA A 241 -5.18 14.41 -13.51
CA ALA A 241 -5.19 14.99 -14.84
C ALA A 241 -6.64 15.21 -15.29
N LYS A 242 -6.91 16.23 -16.07
CA LYS A 242 -8.26 16.59 -16.56
C LYS A 242 -8.94 15.42 -17.25
N SER A 243 -8.25 14.75 -18.18
CA SER A 243 -8.73 13.58 -18.92
C SER A 243 -9.06 12.41 -17.98
N ALA A 244 -8.19 12.13 -17.00
CA ALA A 244 -8.43 11.08 -16.01
C ALA A 244 -9.64 11.40 -15.11
N PHE A 245 -9.84 12.67 -14.77
CA PHE A 245 -10.95 13.10 -13.91
C PHE A 245 -12.30 12.98 -14.62
N THR A 246 -12.38 13.34 -15.90
CA THR A 246 -13.61 13.20 -16.69
C THR A 246 -13.98 11.74 -16.98
N ALA A 247 -12.99 10.85 -17.14
CA ALA A 247 -13.19 9.43 -17.37
C ALA A 247 -13.51 8.60 -16.09
N LEU A 248 -13.60 9.23 -14.92
CA LEU A 248 -13.86 8.55 -13.66
C LEU A 248 -15.22 7.83 -13.65
N ASP A 249 -16.28 8.52 -14.07
CA ASP A 249 -17.62 7.94 -14.05
C ASP A 249 -17.72 6.76 -15.01
N GLU A 250 -17.16 6.87 -16.23
CA GLU A 250 -17.15 5.78 -17.21
C GLU A 250 -16.40 4.53 -16.71
N THR A 251 -15.33 4.75 -15.94
CA THR A 251 -14.48 3.64 -15.48
C THR A 251 -15.04 2.96 -14.23
N TRP A 252 -15.75 3.70 -13.37
CA TRP A 252 -16.18 3.23 -12.04
C TRP A 252 -17.69 3.32 -11.78
N GLU A 253 -18.53 3.68 -12.76
CA GLU A 253 -19.97 3.43 -12.70
C GLU A 253 -20.27 1.91 -12.71
N ASP A 254 -21.39 1.51 -12.07
CA ASP A 254 -21.82 0.11 -11.99
C ASP A 254 -22.44 -0.39 -13.29
#